data_1e2aa5b6e9ca0dce5307cac836c892a6
#
_entry.id   1e2aa5b6e9ca0dce5307cac836c892a6
#
_cell.length_a   1.000
_cell.length_b   1.000
_cell.length_c   1.000
_cell.angle_alpha   90.00
_cell.angle_beta   90.00
_cell.angle_gamma   90.00
#
_symmetry.space_group_name_H-M   'P 1'
#
loop_
_entity.id
_entity.type
_entity.pdbx_description
1 polymer ?
#
loop_
_entity_poly.entity_id
_entity_poly.type
_entity_poly.pdbx_seq_one_letter_code
_entity_poly.pdbx_strand_id
1 'polypeptide(L)'
;MTVNVPFEELKELSNYYSHDKKLFIQDLEKFYDKVFSLTYREETENVIRKFILFTKVEIYKDKEYVAIGVNPDLEHIINSLTSNFTKFELKEMTHLKSTYSKHMFRILKQYKHTGYVKIKIDDFRERLDIPNSYRMTNINQKVLAPIIKELGFIFNNLNINKIKAKKGRKIEWLEFTFDAEKRIHNKRQPQMANIDKSRQYISREKTPRWLEERT
;
A
#
# COMPACT_ATOMS: atom_id res chain seq x y z
N MET A 1 15.67 -11.16 10.02
CA MET A 1 15.81 -9.72 10.42
C MET A 1 14.85 -9.44 11.57
N THR A 2 15.28 -8.73 12.63
CA THR A 2 14.40 -8.33 13.76
C THR A 2 14.38 -6.83 13.85
N VAL A 3 13.17 -6.25 13.97
CA VAL A 3 12.95 -4.82 14.12
C VAL A 3 12.42 -4.55 15.53
N ASN A 4 13.02 -3.59 16.23
CA ASN A 4 12.56 -3.16 17.56
C ASN A 4 11.80 -1.85 17.42
N VAL A 5 10.58 -1.80 17.94
CA VAL A 5 9.71 -0.62 17.87
C VAL A 5 9.31 -0.21 19.28
N PRO A 6 9.64 1.00 19.74
CA PRO A 6 9.24 1.51 21.05
C PRO A 6 7.72 1.63 21.19
N PHE A 7 7.20 1.47 22.40
CA PHE A 7 5.75 1.63 22.68
C PHE A 7 5.24 3.03 22.34
N GLU A 8 6.04 4.05 22.60
CA GLU A 8 5.67 5.44 22.29
C GLU A 8 5.46 5.63 20.79
N GLU A 9 6.38 5.11 19.98
CA GLU A 9 6.28 5.16 18.52
C GLU A 9 5.04 4.40 18.02
N LEU A 10 4.76 3.21 18.57
CA LEU A 10 3.56 2.45 18.22
C LEU A 10 2.28 3.20 18.59
N LYS A 11 2.22 3.82 19.78
CA LYS A 11 1.08 4.64 20.21
C LYS A 11 0.89 5.84 19.29
N GLU A 12 1.97 6.54 18.98
CA GLU A 12 1.92 7.70 18.10
C GLU A 12 1.45 7.32 16.69
N LEU A 13 2.01 6.29 16.09
CA LEU A 13 1.67 5.83 14.74
C LEU A 13 0.23 5.29 14.65
N SER A 14 -0.27 4.67 15.73
CA SER A 14 -1.62 4.10 15.77
C SER A 14 -2.69 5.06 16.30
N ASN A 15 -2.31 6.28 16.72
CA ASN A 15 -3.19 7.21 17.45
C ASN A 15 -3.84 6.54 18.67
N TYR A 16 -3.06 5.81 19.45
CA TYR A 16 -3.54 5.13 20.63
C TYR A 16 -3.51 6.08 21.84
N TYR A 17 -4.68 6.47 22.30
CA TYR A 17 -4.82 7.54 23.33
C TYR A 17 -4.88 7.03 24.76
N SER A 18 -5.00 5.73 24.99
CA SER A 18 -5.05 5.22 26.36
C SER A 18 -3.67 5.28 27.02
N HIS A 19 -3.65 5.81 28.26
CA HIS A 19 -2.46 5.83 29.12
C HIS A 19 -2.30 4.53 29.92
N ASP A 20 -3.29 3.64 29.91
CA ASP A 20 -3.22 2.36 30.61
C ASP A 20 -2.27 1.40 29.89
N LYS A 21 -1.10 1.18 30.52
CA LYS A 21 -0.07 0.29 30.00
C LYS A 21 -0.55 -1.17 29.90
N LYS A 22 -1.37 -1.63 30.84
CA LYS A 22 -1.88 -3.02 30.82
C LYS A 22 -2.83 -3.23 29.65
N LEU A 23 -3.74 -2.30 29.44
CA LEU A 23 -4.68 -2.32 28.32
C LEU A 23 -3.93 -2.27 27.00
N PHE A 24 -2.92 -1.40 26.88
CA PHE A 24 -2.11 -1.30 25.65
C PHE A 24 -1.42 -2.63 25.33
N ILE A 25 -0.82 -3.29 26.32
CA ILE A 25 -0.16 -4.60 26.14
C ILE A 25 -1.17 -5.66 25.69
N GLN A 26 -2.35 -5.72 26.30
CA GLN A 26 -3.40 -6.67 25.90
C GLN A 26 -3.88 -6.42 24.46
N ASP A 27 -4.00 -5.17 24.05
CA ASP A 27 -4.40 -4.84 22.68
C ASP A 27 -3.30 -5.15 21.69
N LEU A 28 -2.01 -4.98 22.06
CA LEU A 28 -0.88 -5.45 21.27
C LEU A 28 -0.89 -6.98 21.11
N GLU A 29 -1.12 -7.74 22.17
CA GLU A 29 -1.22 -9.20 22.12
C GLU A 29 -2.30 -9.63 21.11
N LYS A 30 -3.53 -9.10 21.25
CA LYS A 30 -4.63 -9.37 20.33
C LYS A 30 -4.34 -8.96 18.87
N PHE A 31 -3.63 -7.86 18.68
CA PHE A 31 -3.22 -7.39 17.35
C PHE A 31 -2.23 -8.37 16.73
N TYR A 32 -1.20 -8.76 17.47
CA TYR A 32 -0.18 -9.65 16.95
C TYR A 32 -0.69 -11.07 16.73
N ASP A 33 -1.65 -11.58 17.52
CA ASP A 33 -2.33 -12.85 17.22
C ASP A 33 -2.96 -12.84 15.83
N LYS A 34 -3.56 -11.71 15.41
CA LYS A 34 -4.09 -11.55 14.05
C LYS A 34 -2.99 -11.42 13.00
N VAL A 35 -1.91 -10.71 13.33
CA VAL A 35 -0.78 -10.51 12.43
C VAL A 35 -0.06 -11.83 12.14
N PHE A 36 0.05 -12.72 13.12
CA PHE A 36 0.60 -14.08 12.92
C PHE A 36 -0.23 -14.96 12.00
N SER A 37 -1.53 -14.68 11.87
CA SER A 37 -2.38 -15.40 10.92
C SER A 37 -2.17 -14.99 9.46
N LEU A 38 -1.43 -13.90 9.21
CA LEU A 38 -1.16 -13.44 7.86
C LEU A 38 -0.17 -14.35 7.15
N THR A 39 -0.62 -14.92 6.05
CA THR A 39 0.20 -15.78 5.20
C THR A 39 0.36 -15.16 3.81
N TYR A 40 1.52 -15.36 3.22
CA TYR A 40 1.75 -15.10 1.80
C TYR A 40 1.68 -16.42 1.05
N ARG A 41 0.93 -16.46 -0.05
CA ARG A 41 0.78 -17.64 -0.92
C ARG A 41 1.34 -17.33 -2.30
N GLU A 42 2.23 -18.19 -2.73
CA GLU A 42 2.78 -18.19 -4.08
C GLU A 42 2.38 -19.49 -4.77
N GLU A 43 1.97 -19.41 -6.02
CA GLU A 43 1.57 -20.56 -6.81
C GLU A 43 2.23 -20.50 -8.19
N THR A 44 2.87 -21.61 -8.53
CA THR A 44 3.40 -21.88 -9.86
C THR A 44 2.68 -23.11 -10.42
N GLU A 45 2.88 -23.44 -11.70
CA GLU A 45 2.23 -24.61 -12.31
C GLU A 45 2.40 -25.92 -11.52
N ASN A 46 3.52 -26.07 -10.81
CA ASN A 46 3.88 -27.32 -10.13
C ASN A 46 3.97 -27.23 -8.62
N VAL A 47 3.91 -26.03 -8.03
CA VAL A 47 4.19 -25.84 -6.59
C VAL A 47 3.30 -24.75 -5.99
N ILE A 48 2.69 -25.05 -4.85
CA ILE A 48 2.05 -24.07 -3.98
C ILE A 48 2.94 -23.87 -2.75
N ARG A 49 3.41 -22.63 -2.53
CA ARG A 49 4.15 -22.24 -1.34
C ARG A 49 3.30 -21.36 -0.45
N LYS A 50 3.37 -21.58 0.86
CA LYS A 50 2.73 -20.71 1.85
C LYS A 50 3.77 -20.31 2.87
N PHE A 51 3.88 -19.03 3.15
CA PHE A 51 4.81 -18.47 4.11
C PHE A 51 4.04 -17.68 5.16
N ILE A 52 4.51 -17.72 6.41
CA ILE A 52 4.12 -16.77 7.45
C ILE A 52 4.96 -15.51 7.28
N LEU A 53 4.35 -14.32 7.39
CA LEU A 53 5.07 -13.05 7.23
C LEU A 53 6.01 -12.76 8.40
N PHE A 54 5.56 -13.08 9.61
CA PHE A 54 6.30 -12.80 10.83
C PHE A 54 6.63 -14.11 11.53
N THR A 55 7.88 -14.27 11.93
CA THR A 55 8.38 -15.47 12.57
C THR A 55 8.37 -15.39 14.09
N LYS A 56 8.36 -14.16 14.62
CA LYS A 56 8.49 -13.91 16.05
C LYS A 56 7.91 -12.54 16.40
N VAL A 57 7.27 -12.45 17.58
CA VAL A 57 6.97 -11.18 18.26
C VAL A 57 7.29 -11.35 19.73
N GLU A 58 8.03 -10.41 20.30
CA GLU A 58 8.35 -10.35 21.72
C GLU A 58 7.96 -8.97 22.26
N ILE A 59 7.15 -8.95 23.30
CA ILE A 59 6.71 -7.72 23.97
C ILE A 59 7.52 -7.57 25.26
N TYR A 60 8.47 -6.64 25.26
CA TYR A 60 9.30 -6.32 26.42
C TYR A 60 8.61 -5.29 27.30
N LYS A 61 7.87 -5.78 28.32
CA LYS A 61 7.00 -4.96 29.17
C LYS A 61 7.76 -3.92 29.99
N ASP A 62 8.95 -4.29 30.47
CA ASP A 62 9.78 -3.41 31.31
C ASP A 62 10.57 -2.39 30.48
N LYS A 63 11.03 -2.79 29.31
CA LYS A 63 11.82 -1.95 28.39
C LYS A 63 10.96 -1.19 27.38
N GLU A 64 9.65 -1.41 27.40
CA GLU A 64 8.64 -0.71 26.60
C GLU A 64 8.88 -0.69 25.09
N TYR A 65 9.25 -1.84 24.53
CA TYR A 65 9.36 -2.04 23.09
C TYR A 65 8.84 -3.40 22.65
N VAL A 66 8.55 -3.52 21.37
CA VAL A 66 8.21 -4.78 20.70
C VAL A 66 9.32 -5.14 19.73
N ALA A 67 9.78 -6.39 19.78
CA ALA A 67 10.70 -6.96 18.81
C ALA A 67 9.93 -7.85 17.83
N ILE A 68 10.00 -7.54 16.55
CA ILE A 68 9.28 -8.23 15.48
C ILE A 68 10.28 -8.90 14.56
N GLY A 69 10.21 -10.24 14.46
CA GLY A 69 10.98 -11.01 13.50
C GLY A 69 10.24 -11.17 12.18
N VAL A 70 10.89 -10.78 11.09
CA VAL A 70 10.37 -10.95 9.73
C VAL A 70 10.93 -12.24 9.14
N ASN A 71 10.11 -12.95 8.36
CA ASN A 71 10.54 -14.19 7.70
C ASN A 71 11.63 -13.88 6.65
N PRO A 72 12.84 -14.48 6.79
CA PRO A 72 13.92 -14.25 5.83
C PRO A 72 13.58 -14.65 4.39
N ASP A 73 12.77 -15.69 4.20
CA ASP A 73 12.35 -16.15 2.87
C ASP A 73 11.51 -15.11 2.11
N LEU A 74 10.94 -14.16 2.84
CA LEU A 74 10.14 -13.05 2.27
C LEU A 74 10.91 -11.74 2.16
N GLU A 75 12.20 -11.72 2.45
CA GLU A 75 13.01 -10.50 2.40
C GLU A 75 13.02 -9.88 0.99
N HIS A 76 13.10 -10.72 -0.05
CA HIS A 76 13.05 -10.27 -1.44
C HIS A 76 11.71 -9.61 -1.79
N ILE A 77 10.59 -10.08 -1.24
CA ILE A 77 9.27 -9.50 -1.45
C ILE A 77 9.17 -8.16 -0.74
N ILE A 78 9.59 -8.10 0.53
CA ILE A 78 9.56 -6.87 1.33
C ILE A 78 10.47 -5.81 0.71
N ASN A 79 11.65 -6.17 0.24
CA ASN A 79 12.59 -5.26 -0.41
C ASN A 79 12.12 -4.84 -1.81
N SER A 80 11.48 -5.74 -2.58
CA SER A 80 10.91 -5.39 -3.89
C SER A 80 9.68 -4.47 -3.78
N LEU A 81 8.94 -4.54 -2.68
CA LEU A 81 7.86 -3.60 -2.40
C LEU A 81 8.36 -2.16 -2.27
N THR A 82 9.64 -1.94 -1.92
CA THR A 82 10.20 -0.60 -1.79
C THR A 82 10.31 0.16 -3.13
N SER A 83 10.41 -0.53 -4.25
CA SER A 83 10.49 0.10 -5.58
C SER A 83 9.13 0.56 -6.13
N ASN A 84 8.06 -0.19 -5.80
CA ASN A 84 6.70 0.08 -6.27
C ASN A 84 5.73 0.47 -5.15
N PHE A 85 6.25 0.79 -3.97
CA PHE A 85 5.45 1.07 -2.80
C PHE A 85 4.96 2.52 -2.78
N THR A 86 3.67 2.71 -2.57
CA THR A 86 3.09 4.02 -2.35
C THR A 86 3.36 4.45 -0.91
N LYS A 87 4.29 5.38 -0.72
CA LYS A 87 4.58 5.96 0.59
C LYS A 87 3.45 6.91 1.00
N PHE A 88 2.92 6.71 2.19
CA PHE A 88 1.99 7.62 2.84
C PHE A 88 2.26 7.64 4.35
N GLU A 89 1.83 8.68 5.00
CA GLU A 89 1.93 8.74 6.45
C GLU A 89 0.85 7.88 7.09
N LEU A 90 1.26 6.94 7.93
CA LEU A 90 0.32 6.04 8.63
C LEU A 90 -0.68 6.83 9.48
N LYS A 91 -0.26 7.95 10.06
CA LYS A 91 -1.10 8.88 10.81
C LYS A 91 -2.33 9.35 10.02
N GLU A 92 -2.16 9.69 8.73
CA GLU A 92 -3.31 10.12 7.89
C GLU A 92 -4.38 9.03 7.80
N MET A 93 -3.96 7.76 7.71
CA MET A 93 -4.87 6.64 7.60
C MET A 93 -5.57 6.30 8.93
N THR A 94 -4.89 6.49 10.07
CA THR A 94 -5.45 6.16 11.38
C THR A 94 -6.58 7.09 11.81
N HIS A 95 -6.64 8.32 11.28
CA HIS A 95 -7.75 9.24 11.51
C HIS A 95 -9.04 8.85 10.79
N LEU A 96 -8.95 8.00 9.76
CA LEU A 96 -10.10 7.56 9.00
C LEU A 96 -10.92 6.53 9.80
N LYS A 97 -12.22 6.76 9.93
CA LYS A 97 -13.15 5.88 10.65
C LYS A 97 -13.72 4.79 9.75
N SER A 98 -14.11 5.17 8.53
CA SER A 98 -14.72 4.26 7.56
C SER A 98 -13.70 3.31 6.95
N THR A 99 -13.97 2.01 6.96
CA THR A 99 -13.16 1.00 6.25
C THR A 99 -13.09 1.30 4.76
N TYR A 100 -14.19 1.77 4.16
CA TYR A 100 -14.22 2.17 2.75
C TYR A 100 -13.31 3.36 2.47
N SER A 101 -13.26 4.34 3.39
CA SER A 101 -12.33 5.47 3.29
C SER A 101 -10.87 5.01 3.38
N LYS A 102 -10.55 4.06 4.27
CA LYS A 102 -9.20 3.48 4.39
C LYS A 102 -8.76 2.76 3.11
N HIS A 103 -9.66 1.97 2.50
CA HIS A 103 -9.36 1.30 1.24
C HIS A 103 -9.19 2.31 0.09
N MET A 104 -10.09 3.30 -0.01
CA MET A 104 -10.01 4.31 -1.05
C MET A 104 -8.79 5.22 -0.89
N PHE A 105 -8.40 5.56 0.34
CA PHE A 105 -7.18 6.31 0.63
C PHE A 105 -5.95 5.68 -0.02
N ARG A 106 -5.76 4.35 0.13
CA ARG A 106 -4.64 3.64 -0.48
C ARG A 106 -4.67 3.75 -2.01
N ILE A 107 -5.85 3.64 -2.60
CA ILE A 107 -6.02 3.77 -4.06
C ILE A 107 -5.66 5.19 -4.49
N LEU A 108 -6.23 6.23 -3.86
CA LEU A 108 -5.96 7.63 -4.25
C LEU A 108 -4.48 8.00 -4.06
N LYS A 109 -3.81 7.52 -3.00
CA LYS A 109 -2.37 7.76 -2.79
C LYS A 109 -1.49 7.18 -3.91
N GLN A 110 -1.91 6.11 -4.58
CA GLN A 110 -1.20 5.61 -5.77
C GLN A 110 -1.22 6.63 -6.92
N TYR A 111 -2.31 7.40 -7.02
CA TYR A 111 -2.53 8.39 -8.07
C TYR A 111 -2.29 9.84 -7.62
N LYS A 112 -1.63 10.04 -6.47
CA LYS A 112 -1.43 11.37 -5.87
C LYS A 112 -0.74 12.37 -6.80
N HIS A 113 0.13 11.91 -7.70
CA HIS A 113 0.85 12.77 -8.64
C HIS A 113 0.08 13.03 -9.95
N THR A 114 -0.97 12.26 -10.22
CA THR A 114 -1.83 12.47 -11.39
C THR A 114 -3.11 13.22 -11.04
N GLY A 115 -3.55 13.13 -9.77
CA GLY A 115 -4.79 13.74 -9.31
C GLY A 115 -6.05 13.13 -9.94
N TYR A 116 -5.93 11.94 -10.53
CA TYR A 116 -7.00 11.35 -11.32
C TYR A 116 -6.96 9.82 -11.25
N VAL A 117 -8.13 9.21 -11.02
CA VAL A 117 -8.31 7.76 -11.19
C VAL A 117 -9.74 7.45 -11.64
N LYS A 118 -9.88 6.56 -12.61
CA LYS A 118 -11.14 6.04 -13.11
C LYS A 118 -11.20 4.54 -12.85
N ILE A 119 -12.27 4.10 -12.15
CA ILE A 119 -12.42 2.70 -11.71
C ILE A 119 -13.78 2.20 -12.19
N LYS A 120 -13.81 1.00 -12.77
CA LYS A 120 -15.05 0.33 -13.13
C LYS A 120 -15.86 0.01 -11.88
N ILE A 121 -17.18 0.11 -11.93
CA ILE A 121 -18.02 -0.06 -10.74
C ILE A 121 -17.88 -1.45 -10.10
N ASP A 122 -17.67 -2.48 -10.92
CA ASP A 122 -17.49 -3.84 -10.42
C ASP A 122 -16.14 -4.01 -9.72
N ASP A 123 -15.05 -3.45 -10.29
CA ASP A 123 -13.71 -3.42 -9.66
C ASP A 123 -13.70 -2.58 -8.38
N PHE A 124 -14.48 -1.47 -8.36
CA PHE A 124 -14.63 -0.64 -7.17
C PHE A 124 -15.29 -1.41 -6.02
N ARG A 125 -16.32 -2.22 -6.35
CA ARG A 125 -16.99 -3.06 -5.36
C ARG A 125 -16.04 -4.11 -4.77
N GLU A 126 -15.29 -4.78 -5.62
CA GLU A 126 -14.32 -5.80 -5.22
C GLU A 126 -13.21 -5.22 -4.36
N ARG A 127 -12.56 -4.14 -4.82
CA ARG A 127 -11.44 -3.50 -4.11
C ARG A 127 -11.81 -2.94 -2.74
N LEU A 128 -13.05 -2.50 -2.55
CA LEU A 128 -13.53 -1.95 -1.29
C LEU A 128 -14.32 -2.98 -0.45
N ASP A 129 -14.43 -4.22 -0.90
CA ASP A 129 -15.21 -5.28 -0.25
C ASP A 129 -16.66 -4.85 0.02
N ILE A 130 -17.32 -4.30 -1.02
CA ILE A 130 -18.70 -3.81 -0.90
C ILE A 130 -19.67 -4.98 -1.09
N PRO A 131 -20.59 -5.21 -0.13
CA PRO A 131 -21.56 -6.30 -0.25
C PRO A 131 -22.36 -6.26 -1.56
N ASN A 132 -22.56 -7.41 -2.18
CA ASN A 132 -23.33 -7.54 -3.42
C ASN A 132 -24.77 -7.05 -3.29
N SER A 133 -25.34 -7.11 -2.08
CA SER A 133 -26.67 -6.60 -1.76
C SER A 133 -26.82 -5.08 -1.84
N TYR A 134 -25.69 -4.32 -1.87
CA TYR A 134 -25.75 -2.86 -1.93
C TYR A 134 -26.16 -2.40 -3.33
N ARG A 135 -27.31 -1.70 -3.40
CA ARG A 135 -27.71 -0.95 -4.60
C ARG A 135 -26.92 0.36 -4.67
N MET A 136 -27.01 1.04 -5.81
CA MET A 136 -26.28 2.32 -6.03
C MET A 136 -26.63 3.38 -4.97
N THR A 137 -27.85 3.38 -4.46
CA THR A 137 -28.28 4.28 -3.36
C THR A 137 -27.48 4.00 -2.08
N ASN A 138 -27.31 2.70 -1.72
CA ASN A 138 -26.52 2.29 -0.56
C ASN A 138 -25.05 2.68 -0.74
N ILE A 139 -24.49 2.47 -1.95
CA ILE A 139 -23.10 2.86 -2.26
C ILE A 139 -22.95 4.38 -2.09
N ASN A 140 -23.88 5.18 -2.58
CA ASN A 140 -23.83 6.63 -2.41
C ASN A 140 -23.79 7.05 -0.94
N GLN A 141 -24.68 6.48 -0.10
CA GLN A 141 -24.84 6.90 1.29
C GLN A 141 -23.78 6.30 2.21
N LYS A 142 -23.48 5.00 2.06
CA LYS A 142 -22.64 4.24 3.01
C LYS A 142 -21.18 4.15 2.60
N VAL A 143 -20.85 4.40 1.33
CA VAL A 143 -19.50 4.28 0.78
C VAL A 143 -18.98 5.63 0.29
N LEU A 144 -19.62 6.23 -0.72
CA LEU A 144 -19.10 7.44 -1.35
C LEU A 144 -19.21 8.69 -0.45
N ALA A 145 -20.29 8.83 0.32
CA ALA A 145 -20.44 9.96 1.23
C ALA A 145 -19.37 9.97 2.35
N PRO A 146 -19.11 8.86 3.06
CA PRO A 146 -17.96 8.80 3.99
C PRO A 146 -16.62 9.09 3.31
N ILE A 147 -16.38 8.56 2.12
CA ILE A 147 -15.14 8.80 1.36
C ILE A 147 -14.95 10.30 1.11
N ILE A 148 -15.94 11.00 0.58
CA ILE A 148 -15.85 12.45 0.36
C ILE A 148 -15.61 13.18 1.68
N LYS A 149 -16.37 12.84 2.73
CA LYS A 149 -16.31 13.51 4.03
C LYS A 149 -14.94 13.35 4.69
N GLU A 150 -14.37 12.16 4.68
CA GLU A 150 -13.12 11.87 5.39
C GLU A 150 -11.88 12.18 4.55
N LEU A 151 -11.92 11.87 3.25
CA LEU A 151 -10.76 12.05 2.38
C LEU A 151 -10.65 13.45 1.78
N GLY A 152 -11.73 14.24 1.77
CA GLY A 152 -11.70 15.62 1.29
C GLY A 152 -10.77 16.55 2.09
N PHE A 153 -10.42 16.18 3.33
CA PHE A 153 -9.42 16.91 4.13
C PHE A 153 -7.97 16.54 3.77
N ILE A 154 -7.77 15.39 3.14
CA ILE A 154 -6.44 14.87 2.75
C ILE A 154 -6.16 15.15 1.28
N PHE A 155 -7.17 14.99 0.43
CA PHE A 155 -7.10 15.23 -1.01
C PHE A 155 -7.91 16.48 -1.34
N ASN A 156 -7.22 17.60 -1.54
CA ASN A 156 -7.86 18.87 -1.85
C ASN A 156 -8.69 18.75 -3.14
N ASN A 157 -9.87 19.36 -3.15
CA ASN A 157 -10.80 19.37 -4.28
C ASN A 157 -11.23 17.96 -4.72
N LEU A 158 -11.28 16.99 -3.79
CA LEU A 158 -11.75 15.65 -4.09
C LEU A 158 -13.19 15.66 -4.60
N ASN A 159 -13.37 15.20 -5.82
CA ASN A 159 -14.69 15.09 -6.48
C ASN A 159 -14.88 13.67 -7.05
N ILE A 160 -16.14 13.23 -7.09
CA ILE A 160 -16.52 11.92 -7.62
C ILE A 160 -17.56 12.10 -8.70
N ASN A 161 -17.20 11.78 -9.94
CA ASN A 161 -18.09 11.77 -11.08
C ASN A 161 -18.55 10.35 -11.41
N LYS A 162 -19.86 10.18 -11.71
CA LYS A 162 -20.48 8.89 -12.02
C LYS A 162 -20.76 8.82 -13.50
N ILE A 163 -20.09 7.94 -14.20
CA ILE A 163 -20.22 7.77 -15.64
C ILE A 163 -21.18 6.63 -15.92
N LYS A 164 -22.23 6.91 -16.68
CA LYS A 164 -23.22 5.92 -17.10
C LYS A 164 -22.71 5.11 -18.28
N ALA A 165 -23.23 3.90 -18.41
CA ALA A 165 -23.02 3.07 -19.59
C ALA A 165 -23.59 3.78 -20.84
N LYS A 166 -22.98 3.51 -22.00
CA LYS A 166 -23.44 4.07 -23.29
C LYS A 166 -24.90 3.73 -23.61
N LYS A 167 -25.35 2.55 -23.16
CA LYS A 167 -26.76 2.13 -23.28
C LYS A 167 -27.33 1.91 -21.87
N GLY A 168 -28.38 2.65 -21.50
CA GLY A 168 -29.10 2.51 -20.25
C GLY A 168 -28.72 3.53 -19.16
N ARG A 169 -29.25 3.30 -17.94
CA ARG A 169 -29.07 4.18 -16.78
C ARG A 169 -28.06 3.65 -15.75
N LYS A 170 -27.46 2.48 -15.99
CA LYS A 170 -26.51 1.85 -15.07
C LYS A 170 -25.23 2.68 -15.00
N ILE A 171 -24.73 2.94 -13.79
CA ILE A 171 -23.40 3.50 -13.60
C ILE A 171 -22.38 2.43 -13.96
N GLU A 172 -21.44 2.76 -14.84
CA GLU A 172 -20.40 1.86 -15.30
C GLU A 172 -19.05 2.18 -14.69
N TRP A 173 -18.76 3.50 -14.51
CA TRP A 173 -17.47 3.94 -13.98
C TRP A 173 -17.66 5.00 -12.89
N LEU A 174 -16.72 5.01 -11.97
CA LEU A 174 -16.50 6.08 -11.01
C LEU A 174 -15.18 6.76 -11.35
N GLU A 175 -15.20 8.07 -11.44
CA GLU A 175 -14.06 8.91 -11.72
C GLU A 175 -13.80 9.78 -10.50
N PHE A 176 -12.57 9.73 -9.98
CA PHE A 176 -12.15 10.52 -8.84
C PHE A 176 -11.12 11.53 -9.33
N THR A 177 -11.33 12.79 -8.99
CA THR A 177 -10.43 13.90 -9.32
C THR A 177 -10.08 14.66 -8.06
N PHE A 178 -8.82 15.07 -7.94
CA PHE A 178 -8.31 15.85 -6.82
C PHE A 178 -7.03 16.59 -7.23
N ASP A 179 -6.55 17.51 -6.40
CA ASP A 179 -5.32 18.25 -6.69
C ASP A 179 -4.12 17.31 -6.66
N ALA A 180 -3.35 17.31 -7.75
CA ALA A 180 -2.15 16.48 -7.85
C ALA A 180 -1.02 17.01 -6.95
N GLU A 181 -0.39 16.12 -6.18
CA GLU A 181 0.81 16.45 -5.42
C GLU A 181 2.02 16.64 -6.36
N LYS A 182 2.78 17.71 -6.16
CA LYS A 182 4.02 17.93 -6.90
C LYS A 182 5.01 16.80 -6.59
N ARG A 183 5.65 16.25 -7.62
CA ARG A 183 6.76 15.31 -7.43
C ARG A 183 7.95 16.07 -6.87
N ILE A 184 8.34 15.77 -5.64
CA ILE A 184 9.61 16.23 -5.09
C ILE A 184 10.68 15.34 -5.73
N HIS A 185 11.28 15.82 -6.82
CA HIS A 185 12.51 15.23 -7.33
C HIS A 185 13.63 15.58 -6.33
N ASN A 186 13.87 14.70 -5.37
CA ASN A 186 15.18 14.69 -4.73
C ASN A 186 16.17 14.40 -5.85
N LYS A 187 16.84 15.44 -6.35
CA LYS A 187 18.05 15.27 -7.15
C LYS A 187 18.98 14.43 -6.27
N ARG A 188 19.03 13.11 -6.51
CA ARG A 188 20.16 12.32 -6.04
C ARG A 188 21.36 13.06 -6.62
N GLN A 189 22.15 13.69 -5.76
CA GLN A 189 23.49 14.09 -6.17
C GLN A 189 24.11 12.81 -6.73
N PRO A 190 24.60 12.81 -7.98
CA PRO A 190 25.34 11.68 -8.45
C PRO A 190 26.49 11.51 -7.47
N GLN A 191 26.48 10.45 -6.66
CA GLN A 191 27.70 10.00 -6.02
C GLN A 191 28.64 9.76 -7.18
N MET A 192 29.64 10.63 -7.33
CA MET A 192 30.75 10.39 -8.20
C MET A 192 31.42 9.12 -7.68
N ALA A 193 30.96 7.97 -8.17
CA ALA A 193 31.75 6.78 -8.10
C ALA A 193 33.04 7.13 -8.85
N ASN A 194 34.17 7.07 -8.14
CA ASN A 194 35.49 7.09 -8.74
C ASN A 194 35.54 5.94 -9.75
N ILE A 195 35.17 6.25 -10.99
CA ILE A 195 35.31 5.31 -12.09
C ILE A 195 36.79 5.30 -12.36
N ASP A 196 37.42 4.24 -11.89
CA ASP A 196 38.78 3.88 -12.28
C ASP A 196 38.86 3.83 -13.82
N LYS A 197 39.52 4.82 -14.42
CA LYS A 197 39.65 5.00 -15.87
C LYS A 197 40.45 3.87 -16.55
N SER A 198 40.85 2.82 -15.82
CA SER A 198 41.65 1.70 -16.35
C SER A 198 40.83 0.54 -16.95
N ARG A 199 39.50 0.55 -16.84
CA ARG A 199 38.65 -0.46 -17.49
C ARG A 199 38.24 -0.03 -18.87
N GLN A 200 39.01 -0.46 -19.88
CA GLN A 200 38.58 -0.42 -21.26
C GLN A 200 37.27 -1.20 -21.44
N TYR A 201 36.28 -0.52 -22.00
CA TYR A 201 34.97 -1.09 -22.35
C TYR A 201 35.16 -2.10 -23.49
N ILE A 202 35.20 -3.37 -23.17
CA ILE A 202 35.16 -4.41 -24.17
C ILE A 202 33.68 -4.64 -24.50
N SER A 203 33.23 -4.05 -25.61
CA SER A 203 31.91 -4.36 -26.19
C SER A 203 31.82 -5.86 -26.47
N ARG A 204 30.97 -6.55 -25.74
CA ARG A 204 30.68 -8.00 -25.95
C ARG A 204 29.39 -8.25 -26.71
N GLU A 205 28.90 -7.32 -27.47
CA GLU A 205 27.79 -7.55 -28.40
C GLU A 205 28.35 -8.02 -29.71
N LYS A 206 28.58 -9.32 -29.82
CA LYS A 206 28.64 -9.99 -31.14
C LYS A 206 27.18 -10.12 -31.62
N THR A 207 26.89 -9.52 -32.75
CA THR A 207 25.62 -9.73 -33.48
C THR A 207 25.34 -11.22 -33.59
N PRO A 208 24.15 -11.68 -33.23
CA PRO A 208 23.82 -13.10 -33.39
C PRO A 208 23.87 -13.50 -34.85
N ARG A 209 24.46 -14.66 -35.16
CA ARG A 209 24.69 -15.21 -36.50
C ARG A 209 23.44 -15.23 -37.40
N TRP A 210 22.25 -15.30 -36.83
CA TRP A 210 20.99 -15.30 -37.59
C TRP A 210 20.62 -13.93 -38.20
N LEU A 211 21.30 -12.85 -37.78
CA LEU A 211 21.09 -11.50 -38.30
C LEU A 211 22.00 -11.23 -39.54
N GLU A 212 23.08 -12.01 -39.73
CA GLU A 212 24.03 -11.85 -40.84
C GLU A 212 23.57 -12.59 -42.12
N GLU A 213 22.57 -13.47 -42.03
CA GLU A 213 22.09 -14.27 -43.19
C GLU A 213 20.90 -13.63 -43.92
N ARG A 214 20.60 -12.35 -43.70
CA ARG A 214 19.48 -11.63 -44.36
C ARG A 214 19.90 -10.39 -45.16
N THR A 215 21.12 -10.35 -45.65
CA THR A 215 21.54 -9.37 -46.68
C THR A 215 21.80 -10.05 -47.98
#